data_0ae3582f431fedb9b920207854243518
#
_entry.id   0ae3582f431fedb9b920207854243518
#
_cell.length_a   1.000
_cell.length_b   1.000
_cell.length_c   1.000
_cell.angle_alpha   90.00
_cell.angle_beta   90.00
_cell.angle_gamma   90.00
#
_symmetry.space_group_name_H-M   'P 1'
#
loop_
_entity.id
_entity.type
_entity.pdbx_description
1 polymer ?
#
loop_
_entity_poly.entity_id
_entity_poly.type
_entity_poly.pdbx_seq_one_letter_code
_entity_poly.pdbx_strand_id
1 'polypeptide(L)'
;YKILQPPEIKGANDKVYGRYSASSVVKELIPKLVEKGEQFLVFTHSRRAVEVILKESRDRLEDAGFLGEKGQTDKIAGYRGGYTPLERREIERKMMAGELTGLICTNALELGINIGKLDCTELVGYPGTRASFWQQTGRAGRCGRRCVNYLILENQPFDQYIAISPDWLFEGRSENAIVDPDNLLIELAHIRAAAAEMPLSLDDVALFPDLGEIIPVLLNAQELKSLAGRFSWAGSAFPCLLYTSPSPRDS
;
A
#
# COMPACT_ATOMS: atom_id res chain seq x y z
N TYR A 1 16.88 -9.69 5.01
CA TYR A 1 16.62 -9.00 3.73
C TYR A 1 17.62 -9.48 2.70
N LYS A 2 17.16 -9.57 1.44
CA LYS A 2 18.02 -9.86 0.28
C LYS A 2 17.70 -8.85 -0.82
N ILE A 3 18.69 -8.08 -1.21
CA ILE A 3 18.61 -7.21 -2.38
C ILE A 3 19.12 -8.02 -3.57
N LEU A 4 18.27 -8.18 -4.58
CA LEU A 4 18.58 -8.94 -5.79
C LEU A 4 18.67 -8.00 -6.99
N GLN A 5 19.80 -8.02 -7.66
CA GLN A 5 19.96 -7.36 -8.95
C GLN A 5 19.70 -8.40 -10.05
N PRO A 6 18.74 -8.18 -10.96
CA PRO A 6 18.50 -9.12 -12.06
C PRO A 6 19.74 -9.38 -12.88
N PRO A 7 19.92 -10.61 -13.40
CA PRO A 7 21.09 -10.98 -14.19
C PRO A 7 21.22 -10.13 -15.45
N GLU A 8 22.44 -10.01 -15.93
CA GLU A 8 22.76 -9.33 -17.19
C GLU A 8 22.38 -10.17 -18.39
N ILE A 9 21.87 -9.52 -19.42
CA ILE A 9 21.63 -10.13 -20.73
C ILE A 9 22.92 -9.94 -21.53
N LYS A 10 23.66 -11.03 -21.73
CA LYS A 10 24.93 -11.03 -22.49
C LYS A 10 24.71 -11.63 -23.87
N GLY A 11 25.29 -11.00 -24.88
CA GLY A 11 25.36 -11.55 -26.23
C GLY A 11 26.55 -12.47 -26.42
N ALA A 12 26.71 -13.01 -27.64
CA ALA A 12 27.75 -13.96 -28.01
C ALA A 12 29.19 -13.48 -27.77
N ASN A 13 29.39 -12.16 -27.66
CA ASN A 13 30.71 -11.54 -27.44
C ASN A 13 30.88 -10.99 -26.02
N ASP A 14 30.18 -11.55 -25.02
CA ASP A 14 30.14 -11.06 -23.63
C ASP A 14 29.68 -9.59 -23.47
N LYS A 15 29.21 -8.97 -24.54
CA LYS A 15 28.70 -7.61 -24.51
C LYS A 15 27.36 -7.60 -23.75
N VAL A 16 27.27 -6.75 -22.72
CA VAL A 16 26.05 -6.56 -21.96
C VAL A 16 25.06 -5.68 -22.72
N TYR A 17 23.87 -6.18 -22.97
CA TYR A 17 22.78 -5.47 -23.66
C TYR A 17 21.75 -4.90 -22.71
N GLY A 18 21.79 -5.30 -21.44
CA GLY A 18 20.87 -4.86 -20.40
C GLY A 18 20.77 -5.88 -19.27
N ARG A 19 19.71 -5.79 -18.49
CA ARG A 19 19.37 -6.76 -17.44
C ARG A 19 17.98 -7.32 -17.66
N TYR A 20 17.74 -8.52 -17.18
CA TYR A 20 16.39 -9.05 -17.09
C TYR A 20 15.51 -8.14 -16.22
N SER A 21 14.20 -8.14 -16.43
CA SER A 21 13.28 -7.38 -15.61
C SER A 21 13.16 -7.99 -14.20
N ALA A 22 12.88 -7.16 -13.20
CA ALA A 22 12.58 -7.64 -11.84
C ALA A 22 11.42 -8.63 -11.84
N SER A 23 10.41 -8.39 -12.67
CA SER A 23 9.28 -9.33 -12.83
C SER A 23 9.71 -10.71 -13.33
N SER A 24 10.76 -10.80 -14.16
CA SER A 24 11.28 -12.11 -14.62
C SER A 24 11.87 -12.91 -13.47
N VAL A 25 12.58 -12.24 -12.55
CA VAL A 25 13.16 -12.88 -11.35
C VAL A 25 12.07 -13.37 -10.41
N VAL A 26 11.05 -12.54 -10.15
CA VAL A 26 9.88 -12.92 -9.32
C VAL A 26 9.22 -14.18 -9.87
N LYS A 27 8.97 -14.24 -11.16
CA LYS A 27 8.34 -15.41 -11.82
C LYS A 27 9.18 -16.69 -11.73
N GLU A 28 10.46 -16.59 -11.44
CA GLU A 28 11.34 -17.75 -11.16
C GLU A 28 11.36 -18.13 -9.67
N LEU A 29 11.09 -17.18 -8.78
CA LEU A 29 11.02 -17.41 -7.34
C LEU A 29 9.69 -18.02 -6.92
N ILE A 30 8.57 -17.58 -7.49
CA ILE A 30 7.21 -18.02 -7.14
C ILE A 30 7.06 -19.55 -7.14
N PRO A 31 7.45 -20.32 -8.18
CA PRO A 31 7.32 -21.76 -8.15
C PRO A 31 8.09 -22.41 -6.99
N LYS A 32 9.27 -21.89 -6.66
CA LYS A 32 10.09 -22.41 -5.56
C LYS A 32 9.45 -22.16 -4.19
N LEU A 33 8.74 -21.04 -4.01
CA LEU A 33 8.02 -20.73 -2.79
C LEU A 33 6.77 -21.62 -2.67
N VAL A 34 6.04 -21.82 -3.76
CA VAL A 34 4.88 -22.71 -3.81
C VAL A 34 5.29 -24.15 -3.51
N GLU A 35 6.40 -24.63 -4.09
CA GLU A 35 6.96 -25.98 -3.83
C GLU A 35 7.27 -26.20 -2.34
N LYS A 36 7.83 -25.18 -1.70
CA LYS A 36 8.14 -25.23 -0.26
C LYS A 36 6.93 -25.03 0.64
N GLY A 37 5.79 -24.62 0.11
CA GLY A 37 4.61 -24.24 0.89
C GLY A 37 4.80 -22.97 1.71
N GLU A 38 5.77 -22.10 1.34
CA GLU A 38 6.03 -20.84 2.00
C GLU A 38 4.99 -19.80 1.57
N GLN A 39 4.25 -19.20 2.51
CA GLN A 39 3.29 -18.16 2.20
C GLN A 39 3.99 -16.84 1.90
N PHE A 40 3.61 -16.20 0.78
CA PHE A 40 4.30 -15.00 0.30
C PHE A 40 3.37 -13.91 -0.26
N LEU A 41 3.90 -12.67 -0.27
CA LEU A 41 3.34 -11.54 -1.00
C LEU A 41 4.33 -11.00 -2.00
N VAL A 42 3.86 -10.69 -3.20
CA VAL A 42 4.60 -9.95 -4.23
C VAL A 42 3.99 -8.56 -4.37
N PHE A 43 4.78 -7.54 -4.13
CA PHE A 43 4.39 -6.14 -4.32
C PHE A 43 4.87 -5.63 -5.67
N THR A 44 3.97 -4.99 -6.43
CA THR A 44 4.28 -4.38 -7.72
C THR A 44 3.72 -2.95 -7.81
N HIS A 45 4.25 -2.15 -8.71
CA HIS A 45 3.86 -0.74 -8.87
C HIS A 45 2.57 -0.52 -9.65
N SER A 46 2.07 -1.52 -10.39
CA SER A 46 0.91 -1.32 -11.26
C SER A 46 -0.04 -2.51 -11.29
N ARG A 47 -1.33 -2.22 -11.53
CA ARG A 47 -2.35 -3.25 -11.75
C ARG A 47 -2.01 -4.17 -12.93
N ARG A 48 -1.42 -3.61 -14.00
CA ARG A 48 -1.01 -4.37 -15.17
C ARG A 48 0.11 -5.35 -14.81
N ALA A 49 1.09 -4.94 -14.00
CA ALA A 49 2.16 -5.83 -13.55
C ALA A 49 1.61 -6.99 -12.71
N VAL A 50 0.61 -6.75 -11.84
CA VAL A 50 -0.09 -7.82 -11.09
C VAL A 50 -0.63 -8.88 -12.05
N GLU A 51 -1.38 -8.48 -13.07
CA GLU A 51 -2.00 -9.42 -14.01
C GLU A 51 -0.98 -10.20 -14.85
N VAL A 52 0.07 -9.51 -15.32
CA VAL A 52 1.13 -10.13 -16.12
C VAL A 52 1.91 -11.15 -15.29
N ILE A 53 2.36 -10.76 -14.08
CA ILE A 53 3.10 -11.67 -13.20
C ILE A 53 2.22 -12.85 -12.79
N LEU A 54 0.95 -12.60 -12.44
CA LEU A 54 0.00 -13.65 -12.06
C LEU A 54 -0.18 -14.67 -13.19
N LYS A 55 -0.48 -14.19 -14.39
CA LYS A 55 -0.69 -15.07 -15.57
C LYS A 55 0.55 -15.92 -15.83
N GLU A 56 1.69 -15.27 -16.03
CA GLU A 56 2.91 -16.00 -16.38
C GLU A 56 3.42 -16.92 -15.26
N SER A 57 3.13 -16.58 -13.99
CA SER A 57 3.47 -17.47 -12.86
C SER A 57 2.52 -18.68 -12.80
N ARG A 58 1.25 -18.51 -13.15
CA ARG A 58 0.32 -19.62 -13.27
C ARG A 58 0.73 -20.58 -14.37
N ASP A 59 1.06 -20.06 -15.55
CA ASP A 59 1.55 -20.85 -16.69
C ASP A 59 2.76 -21.70 -16.26
N ARG A 60 3.72 -21.11 -15.55
CA ARG A 60 4.92 -21.82 -15.03
C ARG A 60 4.60 -22.86 -13.94
N LEU A 61 3.62 -22.60 -13.08
CA LEU A 61 3.19 -23.55 -12.06
C LEU A 61 2.44 -24.74 -12.70
N GLU A 62 1.69 -24.51 -13.76
CA GLU A 62 1.04 -25.55 -14.57
C GLU A 62 2.09 -26.43 -15.25
N ASP A 63 3.05 -25.83 -15.94
CA ASP A 63 4.17 -26.53 -16.59
C ASP A 63 5.01 -27.36 -15.60
N ALA A 64 5.15 -26.88 -14.36
CA ALA A 64 5.87 -27.57 -13.31
C ALA A 64 5.02 -28.63 -12.56
N GLY A 65 3.74 -28.78 -12.90
CA GLY A 65 2.84 -29.77 -12.31
C GLY A 65 2.33 -29.42 -10.90
N PHE A 66 2.46 -28.14 -10.48
CA PHE A 66 1.96 -27.69 -9.18
C PHE A 66 0.49 -27.29 -9.19
N LEU A 67 -0.10 -27.05 -10.34
CA LEU A 67 -1.54 -26.93 -10.51
C LEU A 67 -2.08 -28.33 -10.79
N GLY A 68 -2.90 -28.84 -9.88
CA GLY A 68 -3.55 -30.12 -10.07
C GLY A 68 -4.47 -30.13 -11.31
N GLU A 69 -5.05 -31.32 -11.62
CA GLU A 69 -6.02 -31.49 -12.72
C GLU A 69 -7.07 -30.37 -12.71
N LYS A 70 -7.58 -30.01 -13.91
CA LYS A 70 -8.60 -28.97 -14.12
C LYS A 70 -9.67 -28.98 -13.02
N GLY A 71 -9.61 -28.00 -12.10
CA GLY A 71 -10.56 -27.88 -10.99
C GLY A 71 -9.92 -27.76 -9.61
N GLN A 72 -8.61 -27.94 -9.43
CA GLN A 72 -7.94 -27.61 -8.16
C GLN A 72 -7.66 -26.10 -8.08
N THR A 73 -7.92 -25.56 -6.90
CA THR A 73 -7.79 -24.14 -6.58
C THR A 73 -6.39 -23.62 -6.90
N ASP A 74 -6.34 -22.53 -7.64
CA ASP A 74 -5.10 -21.77 -7.85
C ASP A 74 -4.36 -21.51 -6.54
N LYS A 75 -3.07 -21.84 -6.51
CA LYS A 75 -2.21 -21.58 -5.35
C LYS A 75 -1.85 -20.10 -5.17
N ILE A 76 -2.02 -19.31 -6.23
CA ILE A 76 -1.72 -17.88 -6.24
C ILE A 76 -2.89 -17.07 -6.77
N ALA A 77 -3.07 -15.86 -6.24
CA ALA A 77 -4.10 -14.93 -6.68
C ALA A 77 -3.56 -13.49 -6.82
N GLY A 78 -4.23 -12.68 -7.62
CA GLY A 78 -4.02 -11.24 -7.66
C GLY A 78 -4.80 -10.54 -6.56
N TYR A 79 -4.28 -9.40 -6.08
CA TYR A 79 -4.99 -8.52 -5.16
C TYR A 79 -4.70 -7.06 -5.51
N ARG A 80 -5.72 -6.33 -5.93
CA ARG A 80 -5.57 -4.94 -6.39
C ARG A 80 -6.82 -4.11 -6.16
N GLY A 81 -6.68 -2.79 -6.27
CA GLY A 81 -7.82 -1.88 -6.34
C GLY A 81 -8.68 -2.20 -7.58
N GLY A 82 -10.00 -2.18 -7.39
CA GLY A 82 -10.97 -2.52 -8.43
C GLY A 82 -11.66 -3.87 -8.24
N TYR A 83 -11.19 -4.70 -7.31
CA TYR A 83 -11.98 -5.85 -6.85
C TYR A 83 -13.08 -5.39 -5.91
N THR A 84 -14.23 -6.06 -5.98
CA THR A 84 -15.33 -5.82 -5.05
C THR A 84 -14.93 -6.17 -3.61
N PRO A 85 -15.60 -5.60 -2.60
CA PRO A 85 -15.35 -5.98 -1.20
C PRO A 85 -15.52 -7.48 -0.93
N LEU A 86 -16.45 -8.15 -1.62
CA LEU A 86 -16.67 -9.59 -1.49
C LEU A 86 -15.50 -10.41 -2.04
N GLU A 87 -15.01 -10.07 -3.23
CA GLU A 87 -13.84 -10.74 -3.83
C GLU A 87 -12.60 -10.59 -2.96
N ARG A 88 -12.37 -9.39 -2.40
CA ARG A 88 -11.23 -9.15 -1.50
C ARG A 88 -11.31 -10.02 -0.26
N ARG A 89 -12.46 -10.04 0.43
CA ARG A 89 -12.68 -10.87 1.63
C ARG A 89 -12.48 -12.35 1.33
N GLU A 90 -12.91 -12.82 0.17
CA GLU A 90 -12.75 -14.23 -0.21
C GLU A 90 -11.27 -14.58 -0.45
N ILE A 91 -10.48 -13.71 -1.11
CA ILE A 91 -9.04 -13.89 -1.29
C ILE A 91 -8.32 -13.89 0.06
N GLU A 92 -8.67 -12.95 0.93
CA GLU A 92 -8.11 -12.85 2.29
C GLU A 92 -8.42 -14.11 3.11
N ARG A 93 -9.68 -14.59 3.07
CA ARG A 93 -10.10 -15.84 3.72
C ARG A 93 -9.28 -17.03 3.24
N LYS A 94 -9.15 -17.17 1.91
CA LYS A 94 -8.37 -18.27 1.29
C LYS A 94 -6.90 -18.23 1.70
N MET A 95 -6.32 -17.03 1.76
CA MET A 95 -4.93 -16.86 2.20
C MET A 95 -4.75 -17.23 3.67
N MET A 96 -5.67 -16.80 4.54
CA MET A 96 -5.66 -17.16 5.97
C MET A 96 -5.88 -18.64 6.20
N ALA A 97 -6.71 -19.29 5.40
CA ALA A 97 -6.97 -20.72 5.47
C ALA A 97 -5.82 -21.59 4.91
N GLY A 98 -4.82 -20.96 4.25
CA GLY A 98 -3.73 -21.69 3.58
C GLY A 98 -4.15 -22.35 2.26
N GLU A 99 -5.32 -22.04 1.75
CA GLU A 99 -5.79 -22.48 0.42
C GLU A 99 -4.95 -21.82 -0.68
N LEU A 100 -4.59 -20.53 -0.47
CA LEU A 100 -3.62 -19.82 -1.28
C LEU A 100 -2.24 -19.81 -0.60
N THR A 101 -1.20 -19.97 -1.40
CA THR A 101 0.19 -19.88 -0.97
C THR A 101 0.73 -18.47 -1.20
N GLY A 102 0.30 -17.77 -2.23
CA GLY A 102 0.82 -16.44 -2.55
C GLY A 102 -0.19 -15.46 -3.13
N LEU A 103 0.06 -14.18 -2.87
CA LEU A 103 -0.68 -13.09 -3.47
C LEU A 103 0.28 -12.15 -4.22
N ILE A 104 -0.14 -11.73 -5.41
CA ILE A 104 0.54 -10.69 -6.19
C ILE A 104 -0.34 -9.44 -6.10
N CYS A 105 0.21 -8.35 -5.58
CA CYS A 105 -0.57 -7.17 -5.24
C CYS A 105 0.14 -5.85 -5.62
N THR A 106 -0.64 -4.79 -5.64
CA THR A 106 -0.13 -3.42 -5.56
C THR A 106 0.06 -3.04 -4.09
N ASN A 107 0.32 -1.77 -3.80
CA ASN A 107 0.36 -1.23 -2.43
C ASN A 107 -0.97 -1.42 -1.64
N ALA A 108 -2.00 -1.99 -2.23
CA ALA A 108 -3.29 -2.25 -1.56
C ALA A 108 -3.18 -3.14 -0.31
N LEU A 109 -2.14 -3.99 -0.23
CA LEU A 109 -1.85 -4.85 0.93
C LEU A 109 -0.73 -4.28 1.83
N GLU A 110 -0.30 -3.06 1.59
CA GLU A 110 0.71 -2.38 2.41
C GLU A 110 0.17 -2.04 3.81
N LEU A 111 -1.11 -1.67 3.91
CA LEU A 111 -1.76 -1.23 5.15
C LEU A 111 -3.04 -2.04 5.46
N GLY A 112 -3.35 -2.13 6.73
CA GLY A 112 -4.71 -2.34 7.26
C GLY A 112 -5.26 -3.77 7.24
N ILE A 113 -4.64 -4.75 6.57
CA ILE A 113 -5.23 -6.10 6.44
C ILE A 113 -4.35 -7.15 7.12
N ASN A 114 -4.99 -8.03 7.88
CA ASN A 114 -4.33 -9.21 8.43
C ASN A 114 -4.48 -10.38 7.45
N ILE A 115 -3.38 -10.79 6.80
CA ILE A 115 -3.39 -11.83 5.76
C ILE A 115 -2.84 -13.17 6.29
N GLY A 116 -2.60 -13.25 7.60
CA GLY A 116 -2.07 -14.47 8.21
C GLY A 116 -0.55 -14.47 8.36
N LYS A 117 0.04 -15.66 8.33
CA LYS A 117 1.45 -15.89 8.61
C LYS A 117 2.23 -15.91 7.30
N LEU A 118 2.94 -14.83 7.00
CA LEU A 118 3.74 -14.74 5.79
C LEU A 118 5.20 -15.08 6.09
N ASP A 119 5.78 -15.93 5.25
CA ASP A 119 7.17 -16.37 5.35
C ASP A 119 8.08 -15.50 4.45
N CYS A 120 7.50 -14.88 3.41
CA CYS A 120 8.26 -14.12 2.43
C CYS A 120 7.50 -12.89 1.91
N THR A 121 8.24 -11.82 1.61
CA THR A 121 7.77 -10.73 0.72
C THR A 121 8.75 -10.52 -0.41
N GLU A 122 8.24 -10.24 -1.59
CA GLU A 122 8.99 -9.89 -2.79
C GLU A 122 8.55 -8.51 -3.29
N LEU A 123 9.46 -7.56 -3.34
CA LEU A 123 9.21 -6.22 -3.84
C LEU A 123 9.82 -6.09 -5.24
N VAL A 124 8.99 -5.79 -6.22
CA VAL A 124 9.40 -5.54 -7.61
C VAL A 124 9.76 -4.06 -7.73
N GLY A 125 11.04 -3.75 -7.60
CA GLY A 125 11.55 -2.38 -7.48
C GLY A 125 11.37 -1.78 -6.10
N TYR A 126 12.06 -0.68 -5.86
CA TYR A 126 11.93 0.10 -4.63
C TYR A 126 10.57 0.82 -4.61
N PRO A 127 9.80 0.73 -3.52
CA PRO A 127 8.41 1.24 -3.47
C PRO A 127 8.27 2.78 -3.43
N GLY A 128 9.38 3.50 -3.56
CA GLY A 128 9.40 4.97 -3.64
C GLY A 128 9.68 5.66 -2.30
N THR A 129 9.37 5.05 -1.16
CA THR A 129 9.67 5.56 0.18
C THR A 129 10.19 4.46 1.09
N ARG A 130 11.02 4.85 2.09
CA ARG A 130 11.44 3.91 3.15
C ARG A 130 10.23 3.45 3.99
N ALA A 131 9.29 4.34 4.23
CA ALA A 131 8.06 4.00 4.94
C ALA A 131 7.32 2.85 4.26
N SER A 132 7.06 2.93 2.95
CA SER A 132 6.45 1.86 2.17
C SER A 132 7.31 0.58 2.17
N PHE A 133 8.62 0.72 2.02
CA PHE A 133 9.53 -0.44 2.10
C PHE A 133 9.38 -1.20 3.42
N TRP A 134 9.40 -0.48 4.55
CA TRP A 134 9.23 -1.09 5.86
C TRP A 134 7.83 -1.65 6.10
N GLN A 135 6.79 -1.00 5.58
CA GLN A 135 5.40 -1.47 5.68
C GLN A 135 5.17 -2.74 4.87
N GLN A 136 5.71 -2.81 3.64
CA GLN A 136 5.59 -3.97 2.76
C GLN A 136 6.40 -5.15 3.31
N THR A 137 7.66 -4.95 3.68
CA THR A 137 8.51 -6.00 4.23
C THR A 137 8.03 -6.45 5.61
N GLY A 138 7.48 -5.55 6.42
CA GLY A 138 6.88 -5.85 7.73
C GLY A 138 5.60 -6.69 7.68
N ARG A 139 5.12 -7.06 6.49
CA ARG A 139 4.05 -8.04 6.32
C ARG A 139 4.49 -9.46 6.63
N ALA A 140 5.74 -9.83 6.36
CA ALA A 140 6.30 -11.13 6.70
C ALA A 140 6.98 -11.14 8.09
N GLY A 141 7.17 -12.33 8.65
CA GLY A 141 7.94 -12.52 9.89
C GLY A 141 7.22 -12.15 11.18
N ARG A 142 5.91 -12.02 11.16
CA ARG A 142 5.14 -11.77 12.39
C ARG A 142 5.22 -12.94 13.35
N CYS A 143 5.05 -12.66 14.64
CA CYS A 143 5.12 -13.67 15.72
C CYS A 143 6.51 -14.32 15.92
N GLY A 144 7.60 -13.59 15.66
CA GLY A 144 8.97 -14.06 15.92
C GLY A 144 9.48 -15.14 14.97
N ARG A 145 8.81 -15.40 13.85
CA ARG A 145 9.25 -16.33 12.82
C ARG A 145 10.34 -15.74 11.93
N ARG A 146 11.24 -16.60 11.49
CA ARG A 146 12.19 -16.22 10.43
C ARG A 146 11.42 -16.01 9.13
N CYS A 147 11.70 -14.90 8.45
CA CYS A 147 11.18 -14.58 7.15
C CYS A 147 12.30 -14.12 6.22
N VAL A 148 12.03 -14.13 4.93
CA VAL A 148 12.93 -13.56 3.94
C VAL A 148 12.18 -12.48 3.15
N ASN A 149 12.77 -11.29 3.08
CA ASN A 149 12.25 -10.20 2.28
C ASN A 149 13.20 -9.95 1.12
N TYR A 150 12.69 -10.02 -0.10
CA TYR A 150 13.43 -9.75 -1.32
C TYR A 150 13.07 -8.36 -1.84
N LEU A 151 14.08 -7.53 -2.08
CA LEU A 151 13.97 -6.34 -2.91
C LEU A 151 14.65 -6.66 -4.25
N ILE A 152 13.87 -6.79 -5.30
CA ILE A 152 14.33 -7.15 -6.63
C ILE A 152 14.38 -5.86 -7.44
N LEU A 153 15.60 -5.39 -7.70
CA LEU A 153 15.84 -4.07 -8.26
C LEU A 153 15.44 -4.02 -9.74
N GLU A 154 14.87 -2.90 -10.13
CA GLU A 154 14.61 -2.56 -11.52
C GLU A 154 15.78 -1.77 -12.13
N ASN A 155 15.75 -1.58 -13.44
CA ASN A 155 16.74 -0.74 -14.13
C ASN A 155 16.37 0.75 -14.05
N GLN A 156 16.01 1.20 -12.84
CA GLN A 156 15.70 2.59 -12.53
C GLN A 156 16.89 3.23 -11.80
N PRO A 157 17.18 4.52 -11.99
CA PRO A 157 18.33 5.17 -11.38
C PRO A 157 18.38 5.01 -9.86
N PHE A 158 17.24 5.09 -9.20
CA PHE A 158 17.16 4.99 -7.74
C PHE A 158 17.42 3.56 -7.25
N ASP A 159 16.89 2.56 -7.92
CA ASP A 159 17.17 1.15 -7.62
C ASP A 159 18.66 0.83 -7.79
N GLN A 160 19.29 1.37 -8.85
CA GLN A 160 20.73 1.22 -9.06
C GLN A 160 21.55 1.93 -7.98
N TYR A 161 21.09 3.06 -7.46
CA TYR A 161 21.70 3.70 -6.30
C TYR A 161 21.62 2.80 -5.05
N ILE A 162 20.48 2.18 -4.78
CA ILE A 162 20.32 1.23 -3.67
C ILE A 162 21.25 0.02 -3.83
N ALA A 163 21.49 -0.46 -5.05
CA ALA A 163 22.43 -1.55 -5.32
C ALA A 163 23.87 -1.21 -4.90
N ILE A 164 24.27 0.06 -5.04
CA ILE A 164 25.61 0.54 -4.70
C ILE A 164 25.70 0.95 -3.21
N SER A 165 24.61 1.48 -2.65
CA SER A 165 24.57 2.05 -1.31
C SER A 165 23.37 1.49 -0.51
N PRO A 166 23.36 0.19 -0.17
CA PRO A 166 22.23 -0.44 0.53
C PRO A 166 22.03 0.13 1.94
N ASP A 167 23.09 0.59 2.60
CA ASP A 167 23.03 1.19 3.95
C ASP A 167 22.09 2.41 3.97
N TRP A 168 22.02 3.15 2.88
CA TRP A 168 21.05 4.24 2.75
C TRP A 168 19.62 3.77 3.04
N LEU A 169 19.23 2.58 2.59
CA LEU A 169 17.89 2.03 2.80
C LEU A 169 17.66 1.60 4.25
N PHE A 170 18.66 0.96 4.87
CA PHE A 170 18.51 0.31 6.18
C PHE A 170 18.80 1.26 7.35
N GLU A 171 19.75 2.17 7.21
CA GLU A 171 20.18 3.06 8.30
C GLU A 171 19.44 4.41 8.30
N GLY A 172 18.77 4.75 7.20
CA GLY A 172 18.04 6.00 7.08
C GLY A 172 16.72 5.99 7.84
N ARG A 173 16.33 7.17 8.35
CA ARG A 173 14.99 7.39 8.90
C ARG A 173 13.95 7.38 7.80
N SER A 174 12.71 7.01 8.14
CA SER A 174 11.57 7.22 7.25
C SER A 174 11.42 8.69 6.91
N GLU A 175 10.79 8.96 5.79
CA GLU A 175 10.52 10.31 5.30
C GLU A 175 9.70 11.09 6.34
N ASN A 176 10.04 12.36 6.51
CA ASN A 176 9.26 13.24 7.38
C ASN A 176 7.94 13.58 6.68
N ALA A 177 6.84 13.46 7.42
CA ALA A 177 5.58 14.03 6.96
C ALA A 177 5.70 15.56 7.05
N ILE A 178 5.44 16.23 5.94
CA ILE A 178 5.30 17.69 5.91
C ILE A 178 3.81 17.96 6.09
N VAL A 179 3.46 18.50 7.24
CA VAL A 179 2.09 18.91 7.57
C VAL A 179 2.13 20.42 7.72
N ASP A 180 1.22 21.10 7.07
CA ASP A 180 0.94 22.52 7.26
C ASP A 180 -0.25 22.63 8.26
N PRO A 181 0.03 22.75 9.56
CA PRO A 181 -1.02 22.81 10.58
C PRO A 181 -1.83 24.11 10.51
N ASP A 182 -1.21 25.16 9.95
CA ASP A 182 -1.82 26.48 9.84
C ASP A 182 -2.56 26.71 8.52
N ASN A 183 -2.85 25.62 7.79
CA ASN A 183 -3.63 25.71 6.56
C ASN A 183 -5.10 26.03 6.86
N LEU A 184 -5.48 27.26 6.56
CA LEU A 184 -6.82 27.79 6.84
C LEU A 184 -7.97 26.95 6.27
N LEU A 185 -7.79 26.30 5.11
CA LEU A 185 -8.83 25.44 4.50
C LEU A 185 -9.01 24.15 5.31
N ILE A 186 -7.92 23.61 5.83
CA ILE A 186 -7.95 22.42 6.69
C ILE A 186 -8.57 22.78 8.03
N GLU A 187 -8.15 23.88 8.65
CA GLU A 187 -8.68 24.36 9.91
C GLU A 187 -10.18 24.66 9.81
N LEU A 188 -10.63 25.34 8.75
CA LEU A 188 -12.04 25.58 8.46
C LEU A 188 -12.86 24.28 8.42
N ALA A 189 -12.35 23.24 7.76
CA ALA A 189 -13.02 21.94 7.67
C ALA A 189 -13.10 21.26 9.04
N HIS A 190 -12.04 21.34 9.84
CA HIS A 190 -11.99 20.79 11.18
C HIS A 190 -12.91 21.52 12.15
N ILE A 191 -12.99 22.86 12.08
CA ILE A 191 -13.91 23.66 12.89
C ILE A 191 -15.38 23.30 12.58
N ARG A 192 -15.72 23.12 11.31
CA ARG A 192 -17.07 22.64 10.92
C ARG A 192 -17.39 21.29 11.53
N ALA A 193 -16.47 20.33 11.42
CA ALA A 193 -16.64 18.99 11.97
C ALA A 193 -16.76 19.02 13.50
N ALA A 194 -15.88 19.76 14.18
CA ALA A 194 -15.90 19.92 15.63
C ALA A 194 -17.20 20.57 16.12
N ALA A 195 -17.69 21.63 15.45
CA ALA A 195 -18.96 22.28 15.79
C ALA A 195 -20.19 21.39 15.59
N ALA A 196 -20.08 20.36 14.72
CA ALA A 196 -21.14 19.37 14.53
C ALA A 196 -21.11 18.28 15.61
N GLU A 197 -19.93 17.95 16.12
CA GLU A 197 -19.80 16.97 17.22
C GLU A 197 -20.14 17.58 18.58
N MET A 198 -19.63 18.79 18.84
CA MET A 198 -19.83 19.49 20.11
C MET A 198 -19.81 21.01 19.92
N PRO A 199 -20.67 21.78 20.63
CA PRO A 199 -20.68 23.23 20.54
C PRO A 199 -19.32 23.83 20.95
N LEU A 200 -18.70 24.58 20.05
CA LEU A 200 -17.43 25.29 20.27
C LEU A 200 -17.66 26.57 21.08
N SER A 201 -16.62 27.05 21.73
CA SER A 201 -16.53 28.36 22.38
C SER A 201 -15.26 29.09 21.90
N LEU A 202 -15.14 30.39 22.17
CA LEU A 202 -13.92 31.11 21.85
C LEU A 202 -12.71 30.66 22.68
N ASP A 203 -12.91 29.92 23.75
CA ASP A 203 -11.81 29.33 24.55
C ASP A 203 -11.10 28.19 23.81
N ASP A 204 -11.75 27.62 22.78
CA ASP A 204 -11.17 26.55 21.95
C ASP A 204 -10.10 27.04 20.96
N VAL A 205 -9.72 28.33 21.04
CA VAL A 205 -8.60 28.93 20.28
C VAL A 205 -7.26 28.20 20.49
N ALA A 206 -7.12 27.50 21.62
CA ALA A 206 -5.94 26.67 21.87
C ALA A 206 -5.84 25.46 20.92
N LEU A 207 -6.97 24.99 20.37
CA LEU A 207 -7.05 23.90 19.40
C LEU A 207 -7.12 24.43 17.96
N PHE A 208 -7.73 25.60 17.79
CA PHE A 208 -7.97 26.22 16.49
C PHE A 208 -7.51 27.69 16.54
N PRO A 209 -6.25 27.98 16.19
CA PRO A 209 -5.66 29.33 16.34
C PRO A 209 -6.46 30.44 15.67
N ASP A 210 -7.03 30.16 14.48
CA ASP A 210 -7.78 31.12 13.68
C ASP A 210 -9.29 31.10 13.96
N LEU A 211 -9.72 30.43 15.04
CA LEU A 211 -11.14 30.27 15.39
C LEU A 211 -11.90 31.58 15.44
N GLY A 212 -11.25 32.63 16.01
CA GLY A 212 -11.85 33.95 16.13
C GLY A 212 -12.16 34.62 14.79
N GLU A 213 -11.37 34.35 13.77
CA GLU A 213 -11.55 34.88 12.41
C GLU A 213 -12.52 34.02 11.58
N ILE A 214 -12.52 32.71 11.81
CA ILE A 214 -13.32 31.75 11.04
C ILE A 214 -14.79 31.74 11.49
N ILE A 215 -15.07 31.83 12.80
CA ILE A 215 -16.44 31.81 13.33
C ILE A 215 -17.35 32.89 12.69
N PRO A 216 -16.95 34.16 12.58
CA PRO A 216 -17.77 35.18 11.92
C PRO A 216 -18.11 34.82 10.46
N VAL A 217 -17.17 34.24 9.72
CA VAL A 217 -17.36 33.81 8.34
C VAL A 217 -18.41 32.70 8.27
N LEU A 218 -18.32 31.70 9.13
CA LEU A 218 -19.26 30.58 9.17
C LEU A 218 -20.66 30.98 9.68
N LEU A 219 -20.75 31.96 10.57
CA LEU A 219 -22.04 32.55 11.02
C LEU A 219 -22.70 33.31 9.86
N ASN A 220 -21.94 34.13 9.12
CA ASN A 220 -22.45 34.84 7.97
C ASN A 220 -22.90 33.90 6.84
N ALA A 221 -22.20 32.78 6.65
CA ALA A 221 -22.57 31.72 5.73
C ALA A 221 -23.76 30.87 6.22
N GLN A 222 -24.29 31.14 7.41
CA GLN A 222 -25.36 30.36 8.04
C GLN A 222 -25.00 28.87 8.26
N GLU A 223 -23.73 28.54 8.29
CA GLU A 223 -23.21 27.21 8.55
C GLU A 223 -23.13 26.92 10.05
N LEU A 224 -22.94 27.95 10.85
CA LEU A 224 -23.01 27.88 12.32
C LEU A 224 -24.18 28.68 12.86
N LYS A 225 -24.66 28.29 14.04
CA LYS A 225 -25.57 29.06 14.87
C LYS A 225 -24.92 29.34 16.22
N SER A 226 -25.19 30.52 16.77
CA SER A 226 -24.71 30.93 18.08
C SER A 226 -25.84 30.87 19.11
N LEU A 227 -25.56 30.25 20.24
CA LEU A 227 -26.48 30.25 21.43
C LEU A 227 -25.63 30.37 22.71
N ALA A 228 -25.89 31.41 23.48
CA ALA A 228 -25.21 31.64 24.78
C ALA A 228 -23.67 31.60 24.68
N GLY A 229 -23.07 32.18 23.61
CA GLY A 229 -21.61 32.21 23.39
C GLY A 229 -21.00 30.89 22.93
N ARG A 230 -21.85 29.93 22.58
CA ARG A 230 -21.43 28.66 21.96
C ARG A 230 -21.88 28.59 20.51
N PHE A 231 -21.04 27.94 19.70
CA PHE A 231 -21.22 27.85 18.24
C PHE A 231 -21.41 26.38 17.85
N SER A 232 -22.53 26.08 17.22
CA SER A 232 -22.91 24.74 16.80
C SER A 232 -23.18 24.72 15.31
N TRP A 233 -22.96 23.57 14.68
CA TRP A 233 -23.30 23.33 13.29
C TRP A 233 -24.80 23.56 13.02
N ALA A 234 -25.12 24.28 11.96
CA ALA A 234 -26.49 24.58 11.57
C ALA A 234 -26.96 23.82 10.34
N GLY A 235 -26.05 23.15 9.61
CA GLY A 235 -26.38 22.41 8.40
C GLY A 235 -27.13 21.10 8.69
N SER A 236 -27.88 20.63 7.68
CA SER A 236 -28.64 19.36 7.77
C SER A 236 -27.80 18.11 7.59
N ALA A 237 -26.64 18.22 6.93
CA ALA A 237 -25.71 17.11 6.71
C ALA A 237 -24.48 17.27 7.61
N PHE A 238 -23.86 16.16 7.99
CA PHE A 238 -22.60 16.20 8.73
C PHE A 238 -21.49 16.81 7.85
N PRO A 239 -20.72 17.80 8.32
CA PRO A 239 -19.81 18.58 7.50
C PRO A 239 -18.52 17.88 7.13
N CYS A 240 -18.29 16.65 7.58
CA CYS A 240 -17.05 15.91 7.37
C CYS A 240 -16.97 15.34 5.95
N LEU A 241 -16.75 16.19 4.97
CA LEU A 241 -16.46 15.80 3.59
C LEU A 241 -15.00 15.35 3.37
N LEU A 242 -14.17 15.35 4.41
CA LEU A 242 -12.76 14.95 4.31
C LEU A 242 -12.59 13.50 3.81
N TYR A 243 -13.59 12.65 4.01
CA TYR A 243 -13.59 11.24 3.59
C TYR A 243 -14.48 10.93 2.38
N THR A 244 -15.25 11.89 1.92
CA THR A 244 -16.22 11.72 0.81
C THR A 244 -15.84 12.51 -0.43
N SER A 245 -14.59 12.97 -0.54
CA SER A 245 -14.11 13.46 -1.82
C SER A 245 -14.24 12.33 -2.83
N PRO A 246 -15.13 12.42 -3.84
CA PRO A 246 -15.23 11.38 -4.85
C PRO A 246 -13.86 11.25 -5.48
N SER A 247 -13.30 10.05 -5.37
CA SER A 247 -12.08 9.75 -6.11
C SER A 247 -12.36 10.06 -7.58
N PRO A 248 -11.45 10.68 -8.32
CA PRO A 248 -11.59 10.83 -9.78
C PRO A 248 -11.80 9.49 -10.51
N ARG A 249 -11.86 8.39 -9.78
CA ARG A 249 -12.09 7.02 -10.25
C ARG A 249 -13.53 6.55 -10.04
N ASP A 250 -14.37 7.35 -9.37
CA ASP A 250 -15.77 7.02 -9.07
C ASP A 250 -16.74 7.82 -9.97
N SER A 251 -16.21 8.58 -10.94
CA SER A 251 -16.93 9.30 -12.02
C SER A 251 -16.76 8.61 -13.37
#